data_4123c87dd2cc9d157362cf8cd7c8f2a7
#
_entry.id   4123c87dd2cc9d157362cf8cd7c8f2a7
#
_cell.length_a   1.000
_cell.length_b   1.000
_cell.length_c   1.000
_cell.angle_alpha   90.00
_cell.angle_beta   90.00
_cell.angle_gamma   90.00
#
_symmetry.space_group_name_H-M   'P 1'
#
loop_
_entity.id
_entity.type
_entity.pdbx_description
1 polymer ?
#
loop_
_entity_poly.entity_id
_entity_poly.type
_entity_poly.pdbx_seq_one_letter_code
_entity_poly.pdbx_strand_id
1 'polypeptide(L)'
;MKSPYQQYVHHADGLVTLEGHPGVKLNVIEDQASAQARDIEQELGLPTYFEEWEALATPQGLSSRMVRFVLLDESETRLQGHPRLQPRLITLPPTATCPLEFGHRGFIIGAVSAFFLGFKENAEDLRRMQIDIPAWVEGECIIAQAQLFASPLADKAWEALQRGIFTHVCPLILRQNHEPIGTGQLVEVSLTTSDYPGCPGAKILKMWETGE
;
A
#
# COMPACT_ATOMS: atom_id res chain seq x y z
N MET A 1 -16.92 12.76 -3.35
CA MET A 1 -15.64 13.48 -3.05
C MET A 1 -14.68 13.05 -4.13
N LYS A 2 -14.13 13.97 -4.93
CA LYS A 2 -13.10 13.57 -5.91
C LYS A 2 -11.88 13.08 -5.14
N SER A 3 -11.34 11.92 -5.54
CA SER A 3 -10.10 11.38 -4.99
C SER A 3 -9.00 12.46 -5.09
N PRO A 4 -8.15 12.64 -4.06
CA PRO A 4 -6.98 13.51 -4.17
C PRO A 4 -6.04 13.12 -5.32
N TYR A 5 -6.24 11.95 -5.92
CA TYR A 5 -5.42 11.35 -6.97
C TYR A 5 -5.84 11.68 -8.42
N GLN A 6 -6.88 12.50 -8.65
CA GLN A 6 -7.15 13.08 -9.97
C GLN A 6 -6.12 14.14 -10.41
N GLN A 7 -5.00 14.23 -9.72
CA GLN A 7 -3.92 15.19 -9.98
C GLN A 7 -2.71 14.59 -10.71
N TYR A 8 -2.81 13.37 -11.21
CA TYR A 8 -1.73 12.78 -12.01
C TYR A 8 -1.94 13.08 -13.49
N VAL A 9 -0.93 13.68 -14.12
CA VAL A 9 -0.91 13.91 -15.56
C VAL A 9 -0.06 12.80 -16.19
N HIS A 10 -0.70 11.94 -16.98
CA HIS A 10 -0.04 10.92 -17.77
C HIS A 10 0.53 11.56 -19.04
N HIS A 11 1.81 11.37 -19.32
CA HIS A 11 2.47 11.84 -20.52
C HIS A 11 2.63 10.72 -21.53
N ALA A 12 2.72 11.08 -22.81
CA ALA A 12 2.84 10.13 -23.92
C ALA A 12 4.16 9.30 -23.90
N ASP A 13 5.12 9.69 -23.08
CA ASP A 13 6.40 9.01 -22.84
C ASP A 13 6.35 8.03 -21.65
N GLY A 14 5.17 7.74 -21.12
CA GLY A 14 4.98 6.85 -19.97
C GLY A 14 5.34 7.48 -18.62
N LEU A 15 5.64 8.78 -18.59
CA LEU A 15 5.89 9.50 -17.34
C LEU A 15 4.58 9.99 -16.73
N VAL A 16 4.52 9.95 -15.41
CA VAL A 16 3.41 10.52 -14.63
C VAL A 16 3.94 11.68 -13.81
N THR A 17 3.27 12.82 -13.88
CA THR A 17 3.58 13.99 -13.05
C THR A 17 2.40 14.33 -12.15
N LEU A 18 2.70 14.85 -10.97
CA LEU A 18 1.67 15.41 -10.08
C LEU A 18 1.24 16.77 -10.63
N GLU A 19 -0.07 17.00 -10.82
CA GLU A 19 -0.60 18.30 -11.27
C GLU A 19 -0.20 19.38 -10.25
N GLY A 20 0.48 20.43 -10.72
CA GLY A 20 1.04 21.49 -9.87
C GLY A 20 2.47 21.23 -9.35
N HIS A 21 3.07 20.06 -9.61
CA HIS A 21 4.43 19.72 -9.21
C HIS A 21 5.25 19.16 -10.39
N PRO A 22 5.60 19.98 -11.40
CA PRO A 22 6.24 19.50 -12.65
C PRO A 22 7.65 18.89 -12.48
N GLY A 23 8.22 18.94 -11.28
CA GLY A 23 9.55 18.36 -10.98
C GLY A 23 9.54 16.92 -10.48
N VAL A 24 8.39 16.33 -10.18
CA VAL A 24 8.29 14.95 -9.68
C VAL A 24 7.92 14.03 -10.84
N LYS A 25 8.94 13.37 -11.41
CA LYS A 25 8.74 12.34 -12.43
C LYS A 25 8.65 10.97 -11.73
N LEU A 26 7.51 10.33 -11.81
CA LEU A 26 7.33 8.94 -11.41
C LEU A 26 7.52 8.07 -12.66
N ASN A 27 8.53 7.21 -12.66
CA ASN A 27 8.64 6.15 -13.66
C ASN A 27 7.63 5.06 -13.30
N VAL A 28 6.52 5.03 -13.99
CA VAL A 28 5.59 3.91 -13.91
C VAL A 28 6.13 2.84 -14.87
N ILE A 29 6.56 1.70 -14.32
CA ILE A 29 6.89 0.51 -15.10
C ILE A 29 5.55 -0.14 -15.49
N GLU A 30 4.90 0.40 -16.54
CA GLU A 30 3.50 0.08 -16.87
C GLU A 30 3.31 -1.28 -17.54
N ASP A 31 4.26 -1.79 -18.33
CA ASP A 31 3.91 -2.84 -19.28
C ASP A 31 3.71 -4.24 -18.69
N GLN A 32 4.49 -4.66 -17.72
CA GLN A 32 4.31 -5.97 -17.09
C GLN A 32 3.31 -5.91 -15.92
N ALA A 33 3.34 -4.84 -15.13
CA ALA A 33 2.39 -4.61 -14.05
C ALA A 33 0.94 -4.53 -14.57
N SER A 34 0.72 -3.90 -15.71
CA SER A 34 -0.60 -3.72 -16.30
C SER A 34 -1.20 -5.01 -16.85
N ALA A 35 -0.40 -5.94 -17.38
CA ALA A 35 -0.89 -7.23 -17.86
C ALA A 35 -1.32 -8.10 -16.69
N GLN A 36 -0.47 -8.24 -15.69
CA GLN A 36 -0.74 -9.07 -14.51
C GLN A 36 -1.89 -8.52 -13.65
N ALA A 37 -2.01 -7.20 -13.56
CA ALA A 37 -3.15 -6.58 -12.88
C ALA A 37 -4.47 -6.87 -13.61
N ARG A 38 -4.48 -6.88 -14.95
CA ARG A 38 -5.67 -7.24 -15.73
C ARG A 38 -6.09 -8.69 -15.54
N ASP A 39 -5.13 -9.61 -15.45
CA ASP A 39 -5.41 -11.02 -15.19
C ASP A 39 -6.07 -11.19 -13.80
N ILE A 40 -5.57 -10.49 -12.79
CA ILE A 40 -6.16 -10.48 -11.43
C ILE A 40 -7.56 -9.88 -11.44
N GLU A 41 -7.74 -8.76 -12.11
CA GLU A 41 -9.03 -8.08 -12.25
C GLU A 41 -10.07 -9.00 -12.89
N GLN A 42 -9.69 -9.70 -13.95
CA GLN A 42 -10.52 -10.69 -14.61
C GLN A 42 -10.80 -11.90 -13.72
N GLU A 43 -9.81 -12.41 -13.01
CA GLU A 43 -9.95 -13.53 -12.08
C GLU A 43 -10.89 -13.21 -10.91
N LEU A 44 -10.90 -11.97 -10.45
CA LEU A 44 -11.80 -11.47 -9.42
C LEU A 44 -13.19 -11.08 -9.96
N GLY A 45 -13.40 -11.18 -11.28
CA GLY A 45 -14.65 -10.79 -11.93
C GLY A 45 -14.93 -9.29 -11.82
N LEU A 46 -13.88 -8.47 -11.87
CA LEU A 46 -14.02 -7.02 -11.86
C LEU A 46 -14.41 -6.50 -13.25
N PRO A 47 -15.16 -5.40 -13.35
CA PRO A 47 -15.52 -4.79 -14.62
C PRO A 47 -14.30 -4.36 -15.43
N THR A 48 -14.39 -4.40 -16.74
CA THR A 48 -13.32 -3.97 -17.66
C THR A 48 -13.14 -2.45 -17.66
N TYR A 49 -14.21 -1.71 -17.37
CA TYR A 49 -14.21 -0.24 -17.42
C TYR A 49 -14.11 0.36 -16.02
N PHE A 50 -13.17 1.27 -15.82
CA PHE A 50 -12.91 1.89 -14.52
C PHE A 50 -14.07 2.76 -14.03
N GLU A 51 -14.93 3.27 -14.91
CA GLU A 51 -16.12 4.01 -14.52
C GLU A 51 -17.08 3.16 -13.66
N GLU A 52 -17.10 1.86 -13.89
CA GLU A 52 -17.89 0.92 -13.09
C GLU A 52 -17.27 0.65 -11.72
N TRP A 53 -15.96 0.85 -11.58
CA TRP A 53 -15.25 0.66 -10.31
C TRP A 53 -15.60 1.72 -9.28
N GLU A 54 -15.91 2.94 -9.69
CA GLU A 54 -16.33 4.00 -8.77
C GLU A 54 -17.57 3.59 -7.96
N ALA A 55 -18.52 2.92 -8.59
CA ALA A 55 -19.70 2.40 -7.91
C ALA A 55 -19.33 1.26 -6.93
N LEU A 56 -18.40 0.38 -7.31
CA LEU A 56 -17.92 -0.71 -6.45
C LEU A 56 -17.09 -0.22 -5.28
N ALA A 57 -16.34 0.87 -5.46
CA ALA A 57 -15.49 1.45 -4.42
C ALA A 57 -16.24 2.36 -3.44
N THR A 58 -17.50 2.71 -3.71
CA THR A 58 -18.28 3.59 -2.85
C THR A 58 -18.47 2.98 -1.46
N PRO A 59 -17.90 3.56 -0.37
CA PRO A 59 -18.01 3.00 0.96
C PRO A 59 -19.41 3.14 1.52
N GLN A 60 -19.89 2.07 2.14
CA GLN A 60 -21.14 2.04 2.93
C GLN A 60 -20.87 2.12 4.44
N GLY A 61 -19.61 2.31 4.84
CA GLY A 61 -19.13 2.36 6.21
C GLY A 61 -17.81 1.59 6.40
N LEU A 62 -17.47 1.31 7.65
CA LEU A 62 -16.34 0.45 7.98
C LEU A 62 -16.83 -1.01 8.07
N SER A 63 -16.04 -1.94 7.57
CA SER A 63 -16.27 -3.37 7.80
C SER A 63 -15.56 -3.84 9.07
N SER A 64 -15.84 -5.08 9.51
CA SER A 64 -15.10 -5.74 10.59
C SER A 64 -13.71 -6.26 10.17
N ARG A 65 -13.39 -6.20 8.88
CA ARG A 65 -12.20 -6.82 8.27
C ARG A 65 -10.96 -5.99 8.48
N MET A 66 -9.93 -6.64 9.03
CA MET A 66 -8.65 -6.04 9.36
C MET A 66 -7.52 -6.76 8.67
N VAL A 67 -6.51 -6.00 8.22
CA VAL A 67 -5.29 -6.53 7.62
C VAL A 67 -4.09 -5.92 8.33
N ARG A 68 -3.12 -6.75 8.70
CA ARG A 68 -1.82 -6.31 9.22
C ARG A 68 -0.72 -6.72 8.27
N PHE A 69 0.25 -5.84 8.06
CA PHE A 69 1.35 -6.05 7.13
C PHE A 69 2.63 -5.35 7.58
N VAL A 70 3.77 -5.85 7.15
CA VAL A 70 4.99 -5.04 7.12
C VAL A 70 4.83 -4.05 5.98
N LEU A 71 4.84 -2.77 6.30
CA LEU A 71 4.73 -1.69 5.32
C LEU A 71 6.07 -1.41 4.64
N LEU A 72 7.13 -1.42 5.44
CA LEU A 72 8.49 -1.11 5.03
C LEU A 72 9.47 -1.76 6.01
N ASP A 73 10.56 -2.27 5.51
CA ASP A 73 11.74 -2.65 6.30
C ASP A 73 13.02 -2.08 5.66
N GLU A 74 14.17 -2.36 6.22
CA GLU A 74 15.44 -1.88 5.69
C GLU A 74 15.98 -2.69 4.51
N SER A 75 15.23 -3.63 3.96
CA SER A 75 15.61 -4.35 2.75
C SER A 75 15.69 -3.39 1.54
N GLU A 76 16.45 -3.79 0.52
CA GLU A 76 16.58 -2.99 -0.68
C GLU A 76 15.22 -2.80 -1.37
N THR A 77 14.96 -1.58 -1.81
CA THR A 77 13.80 -1.33 -2.66
C THR A 77 14.03 -1.95 -4.04
N ARG A 78 12.95 -2.42 -4.68
CA ARG A 78 13.02 -3.10 -5.99
C ARG A 78 13.55 -2.23 -7.13
N LEU A 79 13.46 -0.94 -6.99
CA LEU A 79 13.89 0.01 -8.01
C LEU A 79 15.40 0.22 -7.90
N GLN A 80 16.16 -0.40 -8.80
CA GLN A 80 17.60 -0.18 -8.92
C GLN A 80 17.90 1.32 -9.00
N GLY A 81 18.82 1.77 -8.14
CA GLY A 81 19.21 3.17 -8.06
C GLY A 81 18.38 4.03 -7.11
N HIS A 82 17.35 3.49 -6.46
CA HIS A 82 16.66 4.18 -5.38
C HIS A 82 17.39 3.97 -4.05
N PRO A 83 17.56 5.01 -3.26
CA PRO A 83 18.19 4.89 -1.96
C PRO A 83 17.33 4.00 -1.03
N ARG A 84 18.00 3.21 -0.21
CA ARG A 84 17.38 2.43 0.85
C ARG A 84 16.60 3.39 1.77
N LEU A 85 15.31 3.14 1.94
CA LEU A 85 14.47 3.88 2.86
C LEU A 85 14.77 3.46 4.30
N GLN A 86 14.73 4.41 5.21
CA GLN A 86 14.93 4.16 6.64
C GLN A 86 13.59 4.30 7.36
N PRO A 87 13.02 3.23 7.91
CA PRO A 87 11.68 3.25 8.51
C PRO A 87 11.46 4.39 9.50
N ARG A 88 12.43 4.64 10.39
CA ARG A 88 12.35 5.75 11.39
C ARG A 88 12.35 7.15 10.80
N LEU A 89 12.80 7.31 9.54
CA LEU A 89 12.87 8.61 8.86
C LEU A 89 11.68 8.84 7.92
N ILE A 90 10.72 7.93 7.88
CA ILE A 90 9.50 8.09 7.11
C ILE A 90 8.48 8.86 7.96
N THR A 91 8.03 9.98 7.43
CA THR A 91 6.92 10.73 8.02
C THR A 91 5.62 9.99 7.74
N LEU A 92 4.97 9.54 8.80
CA LEU A 92 3.69 8.83 8.73
C LEU A 92 2.54 9.83 8.82
N PRO A 93 1.50 9.70 7.98
CA PRO A 93 0.30 10.52 8.11
C PRO A 93 -0.48 10.14 9.38
N PRO A 94 -1.41 10.99 9.84
CA PRO A 94 -2.35 10.61 10.88
C PRO A 94 -3.10 9.32 10.49
N THR A 95 -3.33 8.44 11.45
CA THR A 95 -4.13 7.24 11.23
C THR A 95 -5.52 7.59 10.70
N ALA A 96 -6.12 6.69 9.93
CA ALA A 96 -7.36 6.88 9.20
C ALA A 96 -7.31 7.90 8.04
N THR A 97 -6.20 8.62 7.85
CA THR A 97 -6.01 9.50 6.69
C THR A 97 -5.12 8.87 5.61
N CYS A 98 -4.41 7.78 5.92
CA CYS A 98 -3.63 7.03 4.96
C CYS A 98 -4.52 6.00 4.27
N PRO A 99 -4.82 6.17 2.98
CA PRO A 99 -5.68 5.24 2.26
C PRO A 99 -4.99 3.90 2.06
N LEU A 100 -5.81 2.83 2.07
CA LEU A 100 -5.47 1.53 1.53
C LEU A 100 -6.14 1.38 0.18
N GLU A 101 -5.36 1.11 -0.86
CA GLU A 101 -5.84 1.03 -2.24
C GLU A 101 -5.83 -0.38 -2.80
N PHE A 102 -6.64 -0.57 -3.85
CA PHE A 102 -6.68 -1.78 -4.64
C PHE A 102 -5.66 -1.70 -5.79
N GLY A 103 -4.49 -2.33 -5.63
CA GLY A 103 -3.54 -2.57 -6.73
C GLY A 103 -3.04 -1.34 -7.48
N HIS A 104 -2.81 -0.20 -6.81
CA HIS A 104 -2.40 1.07 -7.44
C HIS A 104 -3.37 1.60 -8.51
N ARG A 105 -4.66 1.32 -8.35
CA ARG A 105 -5.70 1.77 -9.29
C ARG A 105 -6.38 3.07 -8.88
N GLY A 106 -5.96 3.70 -7.76
CA GLY A 106 -6.57 4.91 -7.23
C GLY A 106 -7.93 4.67 -6.57
N PHE A 107 -8.33 3.41 -6.36
CA PHE A 107 -9.59 3.05 -5.71
C PHE A 107 -9.33 2.68 -4.25
N ILE A 108 -9.84 3.50 -3.34
CA ILE A 108 -9.67 3.33 -1.91
C ILE A 108 -10.62 2.24 -1.42
N ILE A 109 -10.06 1.21 -0.79
CA ILE A 109 -10.79 0.06 -0.23
C ILE A 109 -10.76 0.03 1.30
N GLY A 110 -10.00 0.91 1.93
CA GLY A 110 -9.84 0.97 3.37
C GLY A 110 -8.94 2.11 3.81
N ALA A 111 -8.58 2.12 5.08
CA ALA A 111 -7.64 3.08 5.63
C ALA A 111 -6.74 2.43 6.68
N VAL A 112 -5.50 2.92 6.79
CA VAL A 112 -4.57 2.50 7.83
C VAL A 112 -5.06 3.03 9.18
N SER A 113 -5.28 2.13 10.13
CA SER A 113 -5.79 2.42 11.47
C SER A 113 -4.70 2.52 12.53
N ALA A 114 -3.52 1.94 12.28
CA ALA A 114 -2.39 2.01 13.21
C ALA A 114 -1.05 1.81 12.48
N PHE A 115 0.00 2.44 13.02
CA PHE A 115 1.39 2.24 12.65
C PHE A 115 2.21 1.87 13.88
N PHE A 116 3.15 0.95 13.72
CA PHE A 116 4.07 0.49 14.74
C PHE A 116 5.49 0.49 14.17
N LEU A 117 6.37 1.25 14.78
CA LEU A 117 7.80 1.18 14.46
C LEU A 117 8.42 0.00 15.21
N GLY A 118 8.92 -0.97 14.47
CA GLY A 118 9.55 -2.18 15.00
C GLY A 118 11.06 -2.12 14.86
N PHE A 119 11.77 -2.45 15.93
CA PHE A 119 13.21 -2.65 15.99
C PHE A 119 13.55 -3.62 17.12
N LYS A 120 14.78 -4.12 17.14
CA LYS A 120 15.18 -5.20 18.04
C LYS A 120 14.90 -4.89 19.52
N GLU A 121 15.16 -3.65 19.92
CA GLU A 121 15.06 -3.21 21.32
C GLU A 121 13.62 -3.11 21.82
N ASN A 122 12.63 -2.88 20.94
CA ASN A 122 11.22 -2.80 21.34
C ASN A 122 10.39 -4.03 20.95
N ALA A 123 11.01 -5.06 20.41
CA ALA A 123 10.31 -6.25 19.93
C ALA A 123 9.47 -6.94 21.00
N GLU A 124 9.91 -6.92 22.27
CA GLU A 124 9.14 -7.49 23.38
C GLU A 124 7.91 -6.66 23.73
N ASP A 125 8.00 -5.34 23.67
CA ASP A 125 6.85 -4.46 23.92
C ASP A 125 5.81 -4.60 22.82
N LEU A 126 6.24 -4.69 21.56
CA LEU A 126 5.34 -4.99 20.45
C LEU A 126 4.66 -6.35 20.61
N ARG A 127 5.40 -7.37 21.06
CA ARG A 127 4.84 -8.71 21.31
C ARG A 127 3.76 -8.68 22.40
N ARG A 128 3.93 -7.89 23.45
CA ARG A 128 2.89 -7.67 24.48
C ARG A 128 1.62 -7.05 23.89
N MET A 129 1.76 -6.29 22.79
CA MET A 129 0.64 -5.76 22.01
C MET A 129 0.14 -6.72 20.92
N GLN A 130 0.59 -7.99 20.95
CA GLN A 130 0.29 -9.02 19.94
C GLN A 130 0.78 -8.65 18.53
N ILE A 131 1.92 -7.97 18.46
CA ILE A 131 2.59 -7.59 17.23
C ILE A 131 3.98 -8.22 17.24
N ASP A 132 4.17 -9.24 16.42
CA ASP A 132 5.46 -9.88 16.23
C ASP A 132 6.19 -9.25 15.05
N ILE A 133 7.47 -8.92 15.25
CA ILE A 133 8.36 -8.58 14.14
C ILE A 133 8.76 -9.89 13.46
N PRO A 134 8.44 -10.08 12.17
CA PRO A 134 8.77 -11.33 11.49
C PRO A 134 10.27 -11.55 11.35
N ALA A 135 10.68 -12.82 11.37
CA ALA A 135 12.11 -13.19 11.31
C ALA A 135 12.80 -12.81 9.98
N TRP A 136 12.01 -12.56 8.92
CA TRP A 136 12.58 -12.12 7.62
C TRP A 136 12.81 -10.62 7.52
N VAL A 137 12.33 -9.83 8.51
CA VAL A 137 12.52 -8.39 8.51
C VAL A 137 13.98 -8.05 8.73
N GLU A 138 14.51 -7.24 7.84
CA GLU A 138 15.87 -6.73 7.95
C GLU A 138 15.87 -5.38 8.68
N GLY A 139 16.60 -5.32 9.80
CA GLY A 139 16.76 -4.09 10.58
C GLY A 139 15.47 -3.56 11.20
N GLU A 140 15.21 -2.28 10.96
CA GLU A 140 13.97 -1.64 11.41
C GLU A 140 12.83 -1.87 10.43
N CYS A 141 11.61 -1.81 10.94
CA CYS A 141 10.43 -1.92 10.10
C CYS A 141 9.30 -1.00 10.58
N ILE A 142 8.40 -0.69 9.66
CA ILE A 142 7.07 -0.16 9.98
C ILE A 142 6.09 -1.31 9.75
N ILE A 143 5.37 -1.68 10.80
CA ILE A 143 4.21 -2.57 10.72
C ILE A 143 2.98 -1.68 10.72
N ALA A 144 2.06 -1.92 9.80
CA ALA A 144 0.81 -1.18 9.74
C ALA A 144 -0.38 -2.12 9.86
N GLN A 145 -1.48 -1.57 10.33
CA GLN A 145 -2.77 -2.23 10.41
C GLN A 145 -3.79 -1.37 9.69
N ALA A 146 -4.59 -1.97 8.83
CA ALA A 146 -5.63 -1.28 8.09
C ALA A 146 -6.98 -1.94 8.30
N GLN A 147 -8.03 -1.13 8.23
CA GLN A 147 -9.42 -1.57 8.23
C GLN A 147 -10.02 -1.36 6.84
N LEU A 148 -10.66 -2.40 6.31
CA LEU A 148 -11.36 -2.30 5.04
C LEU A 148 -12.70 -1.58 5.20
N PHE A 149 -13.13 -0.93 4.14
CA PHE A 149 -14.47 -0.38 4.06
C PHE A 149 -15.51 -1.48 3.77
N ALA A 150 -16.75 -1.21 4.07
CA ALA A 150 -17.87 -2.00 3.59
C ALA A 150 -18.21 -1.51 2.17
N SER A 151 -17.62 -2.15 1.15
CA SER A 151 -17.88 -1.87 -0.26
C SER A 151 -17.65 -3.12 -1.10
N PRO A 152 -18.32 -3.27 -2.26
CA PRO A 152 -18.14 -4.43 -3.14
C PRO A 152 -16.68 -4.60 -3.59
N LEU A 153 -15.94 -3.52 -3.83
CA LEU A 153 -14.52 -3.59 -4.20
C LEU A 153 -13.65 -4.06 -3.04
N ALA A 154 -13.94 -3.63 -1.81
CA ALA A 154 -13.25 -4.13 -0.63
C ALA A 154 -13.57 -5.61 -0.34
N ASP A 155 -14.78 -6.09 -0.68
CA ASP A 155 -15.11 -7.52 -0.64
C ASP A 155 -14.24 -8.31 -1.62
N LYS A 156 -14.02 -7.80 -2.83
CA LYS A 156 -13.11 -8.41 -3.81
C LYS A 156 -11.66 -8.41 -3.36
N ALA A 157 -11.21 -7.32 -2.73
CA ALA A 157 -9.88 -7.25 -2.13
C ALA A 157 -9.72 -8.29 -0.99
N TRP A 158 -10.74 -8.46 -0.15
CA TRP A 158 -10.74 -9.47 0.90
C TRP A 158 -10.70 -10.90 0.33
N GLU A 159 -11.48 -11.18 -0.70
CA GLU A 159 -11.42 -12.45 -1.43
C GLU A 159 -10.01 -12.71 -1.99
N ALA A 160 -9.40 -11.71 -2.62
CA ALA A 160 -8.05 -11.80 -3.16
C ALA A 160 -6.99 -12.08 -2.08
N LEU A 161 -7.12 -11.44 -0.91
CA LEU A 161 -6.26 -11.70 0.25
C LEU A 161 -6.43 -13.15 0.76
N GLN A 162 -7.67 -13.64 0.91
CA GLN A 162 -7.96 -15.01 1.35
C GLN A 162 -7.43 -16.06 0.39
N ARG A 163 -7.46 -15.78 -0.91
CA ARG A 163 -6.93 -16.66 -1.96
C ARG A 163 -5.41 -16.56 -2.13
N GLY A 164 -4.74 -15.64 -1.42
CA GLY A 164 -3.30 -15.41 -1.54
C GLY A 164 -2.89 -14.76 -2.86
N ILE A 165 -3.79 -14.07 -3.53
CA ILE A 165 -3.50 -13.24 -4.72
C ILE A 165 -2.74 -11.99 -4.26
N PHE A 166 -3.31 -11.24 -3.32
CA PHE A 166 -2.60 -10.17 -2.66
C PHE A 166 -1.83 -10.73 -1.46
N THR A 167 -0.52 -10.69 -1.52
CA THR A 167 0.39 -11.20 -0.49
C THR A 167 1.33 -10.13 0.06
N HIS A 168 1.41 -9.00 -0.63
CA HIS A 168 2.32 -7.90 -0.35
C HIS A 168 1.60 -6.56 -0.35
N VAL A 169 2.31 -5.53 0.05
CA VAL A 169 1.88 -4.14 -0.07
C VAL A 169 2.97 -3.32 -0.75
N CYS A 170 2.55 -2.22 -1.36
CA CYS A 170 3.45 -1.23 -1.92
C CYS A 170 3.08 0.15 -1.36
N PRO A 171 3.94 0.76 -0.52
CA PRO A 171 3.74 2.12 -0.06
C PRO A 171 4.10 3.13 -1.17
N LEU A 172 3.30 4.17 -1.32
CA LEU A 172 3.71 5.37 -2.05
C LEU A 172 4.36 6.34 -1.07
N ILE A 173 5.65 6.57 -1.25
CA ILE A 173 6.44 7.47 -0.42
C ILE A 173 6.93 8.63 -1.29
N LEU A 174 6.45 9.84 -1.00
CA LEU A 174 6.91 11.05 -1.67
C LEU A 174 8.17 11.57 -0.99
N ARG A 175 9.14 11.96 -1.79
CA ARG A 175 10.38 12.59 -1.35
C ARG A 175 10.59 13.89 -2.10
N GLN A 176 10.94 14.93 -1.39
CA GLN A 176 11.36 16.19 -1.99
C GLN A 176 12.86 16.16 -2.33
N ASN A 177 13.24 16.82 -3.43
CA ASN A 177 14.62 16.78 -3.94
C ASN A 177 15.72 17.24 -2.96
N HIS A 178 15.35 18.02 -1.94
CA HIS A 178 16.28 18.55 -0.94
C HIS A 178 16.29 17.72 0.36
N GLU A 179 15.44 16.71 0.47
CA GLU A 179 15.40 15.85 1.65
C GLU A 179 16.57 14.87 1.69
N PRO A 180 17.06 14.49 2.89
CA PRO A 180 18.10 13.49 3.04
C PRO A 180 17.72 12.16 2.38
N ILE A 181 18.74 11.41 1.96
CA ILE A 181 18.57 10.05 1.45
C ILE A 181 17.93 9.16 2.53
N GLY A 182 16.97 8.34 2.13
CA GLY A 182 16.27 7.42 3.05
C GLY A 182 15.06 8.00 3.77
N THR A 183 14.75 9.30 3.55
CA THR A 183 13.56 9.97 4.10
C THR A 183 12.43 10.02 3.09
N GLY A 184 11.25 10.37 3.56
CA GLY A 184 10.07 10.65 2.72
C GLY A 184 8.79 10.72 3.55
N GLN A 185 7.70 11.05 2.88
CA GLN A 185 6.37 11.08 3.46
C GLN A 185 5.52 9.97 2.86
N LEU A 186 4.98 9.10 3.72
CA LEU A 186 3.99 8.10 3.28
C LEU A 186 2.69 8.81 2.90
N VAL A 187 2.16 8.46 1.74
CA VAL A 187 0.92 9.03 1.19
C VAL A 187 -0.19 8.00 1.15
N GLU A 188 0.12 6.81 0.66
CA GLU A 188 -0.84 5.71 0.50
C GLU A 188 -0.17 4.36 0.63
N VAL A 189 -0.98 3.32 0.74
CA VAL A 189 -0.57 1.93 0.69
C VAL A 189 -1.46 1.19 -0.29
N SER A 190 -0.89 0.42 -1.21
CA SER A 190 -1.65 -0.44 -2.10
C SER A 190 -1.44 -1.91 -1.76
N LEU A 191 -2.51 -2.73 -1.84
CA LEU A 191 -2.38 -4.17 -1.86
C LEU A 191 -1.78 -4.62 -3.18
N THR A 192 -0.81 -5.51 -3.15
CA THR A 192 -0.12 -5.99 -4.35
C THR A 192 0.17 -7.49 -4.29
N THR A 193 0.60 -8.03 -5.43
CA THR A 193 1.13 -9.39 -5.52
C THR A 193 2.59 -9.48 -5.08
N SER A 194 3.14 -10.70 -5.02
CA SER A 194 4.56 -10.93 -4.74
C SER A 194 5.50 -10.33 -5.78
N ASP A 195 5.00 -10.05 -6.97
CA ASP A 195 5.83 -9.55 -8.06
C ASP A 195 6.04 -8.03 -8.01
N TYR A 196 5.21 -7.33 -7.22
CA TYR A 196 5.23 -5.88 -7.07
C TYR A 196 5.20 -5.39 -5.61
N PRO A 197 6.01 -5.93 -4.70
CA PRO A 197 6.12 -5.35 -3.37
C PRO A 197 6.86 -4.01 -3.44
N GLY A 198 6.54 -3.09 -2.56
CA GLY A 198 7.30 -1.84 -2.41
C GLY A 198 8.74 -2.10 -1.97
N CYS A 199 8.90 -3.08 -1.09
CA CYS A 199 10.18 -3.73 -0.75
C CYS A 199 9.93 -5.24 -0.55
N PRO A 200 10.96 -6.09 -0.64
CA PRO A 200 10.80 -7.55 -0.50
C PRO A 200 10.17 -7.98 0.82
N GLY A 201 10.36 -7.21 1.88
CA GLY A 201 9.79 -7.48 3.21
C GLY A 201 8.36 -6.96 3.42
N ALA A 202 7.81 -6.17 2.49
CA ALA A 202 6.48 -5.56 2.62
C ALA A 202 5.36 -6.58 2.38
N LYS A 203 5.14 -7.46 3.35
CA LYS A 203 4.24 -8.62 3.25
C LYS A 203 3.05 -8.51 4.17
N ILE A 204 1.94 -9.13 3.75
CA ILE A 204 0.77 -9.36 4.62
C ILE A 204 1.17 -10.32 5.74
N LEU A 205 0.84 -9.96 6.98
CA LEU A 205 1.14 -10.75 8.18
C LEU A 205 -0.08 -11.51 8.68
N LYS A 206 -1.22 -10.83 8.71
CA LYS A 206 -2.43 -11.36 9.35
C LYS A 206 -3.67 -10.69 8.77
N MET A 207 -4.71 -11.46 8.68
CA MET A 207 -6.07 -11.03 8.37
C MET A 207 -7.00 -11.55 9.45
N TRP A 208 -7.99 -10.76 9.85
CA TRP A 208 -9.02 -11.19 10.81
C TRP A 208 -10.27 -10.31 10.70
N GLU A 209 -11.36 -10.78 11.25
CA GLU A 209 -12.58 -9.99 11.45
C GLU A 209 -12.72 -9.61 12.92
N THR A 210 -13.07 -8.36 13.18
CA THR A 210 -13.33 -7.88 14.56
C THR A 210 -14.73 -8.31 14.96
N GLY A 211 -14.85 -9.01 16.10
CA GLY A 211 -16.14 -9.49 16.62
C GLY A 211 -16.31 -11.01 16.66
N GLU A 212 -15.28 -11.77 16.23
CA GLU A 212 -15.15 -13.20 16.52
C GLU A 212 -14.40 -13.46 17.82
#